data_d7716e3dab47f69c3085e32e3e1ce1b0
#
_entry.id   d7716e3dab47f69c3085e32e3e1ce1b0
#
_cell.length_a   1.000
_cell.length_b   1.000
_cell.length_c   1.000
_cell.angle_alpha   90.00
_cell.angle_beta   90.00
_cell.angle_gamma   90.00
#
_symmetry.space_group_name_H-M   'P 1'
#
loop_
_entity.id
_entity.type
_entity.pdbx_description
1 polymer ?
#
loop_
_entity_poly.entity_id
_entity_poly.type
_entity_poly.pdbx_seq_one_letter_code
_entity_poly.pdbx_strand_id
1 'polypeptide(L)'
;MNGLVQTRLLRRTASTLRTALLLSCCGRDYSGFSDRNLSYKERLRSGLADIKAEDAVDLFQDMIRSRPLPTVIDFSRLFSAVARTKQYDLVLALSKQMELIGIAYDLYSLNIVINCFCRRGKVCYAYSVLGKIVKLGYEPDTVTFSTLINGLCLEGRVSEAVGLVDRMVEMRHTPDVITISTLVNGLCLNGKVSEAVVLIDRMIENGCQPNEVTFGPVLNVMCKSRKTALAMELLKKMEERKIKLNVVHYSIIIDGLCKDENLDDALNLFNEMEMKGIKANVITYNTLIRGFCNDGRWDDGAQLLRDMITRRITPNVVTFSVLIDSFVKEGKLLEAEELYEEMIRRGISPTTVTYSSLIDGFCKENRLDKANQMLDLMVSKGCDPNIVTYSSLINGYCKAERVDDGFELFRKMSLRGVVANTVTYSTLIHGFCQSGKLEVAKELFQAMVSRRVPPDIVTYKILLDGLCDNGELEKAMEIFEKMQKSKMELDIGIYNIIIHGMCNDGKVDDAWDLFCSLPVRGVKPDVKTYNIMIGGLCKKGSLSGADILFRKMEEDEHAPDGCTYNTLIRAHLRGSDINTSAELIEEMKRCRFAADASTIKMVIDMLSDGRLDKKFLDMLSSNFRC
;
A
#
# COMPACT_ATOMS: atom_id res chain seq x y z
N MET A 1 4.44 11.67 38.36
CA MET A 1 3.15 11.17 37.83
C MET A 1 3.27 9.87 36.99
N ASN A 2 4.44 9.25 36.88
CA ASN A 2 4.64 8.03 36.05
C ASN A 2 4.39 6.69 36.80
N GLY A 3 4.19 6.69 38.10
CA GLY A 3 3.96 5.47 38.88
C GLY A 3 2.51 4.94 38.88
N LEU A 4 1.53 5.82 38.63
CA LEU A 4 0.10 5.46 38.68
C LEU A 4 -0.45 4.89 37.37
N VAL A 5 0.22 5.12 36.24
CA VAL A 5 -0.17 4.56 34.93
C VAL A 5 0.33 3.12 34.79
N GLN A 6 1.52 2.82 35.31
CA GLN A 6 2.07 1.45 35.31
C GLN A 6 1.27 0.48 36.17
N THR A 7 0.73 0.93 37.31
CA THR A 7 -0.12 0.08 38.18
C THR A 7 -1.50 -0.20 37.58
N ARG A 8 -2.04 0.67 36.71
CA ARG A 8 -3.31 0.43 36.00
C ARG A 8 -3.18 -0.56 34.83
N LEU A 9 -2.07 -0.56 34.10
CA LEU A 9 -1.80 -1.55 33.04
C LEU A 9 -1.53 -2.94 33.60
N LEU A 10 -0.78 -3.06 34.70
CA LEU A 10 -0.54 -4.32 35.39
C LEU A 10 -1.82 -4.89 36.05
N ARG A 11 -2.75 -4.03 36.49
CA ARG A 11 -4.06 -4.45 36.99
C ARG A 11 -5.02 -4.93 35.88
N ARG A 12 -4.95 -4.40 34.67
CA ARG A 12 -5.79 -4.87 33.54
C ARG A 12 -5.34 -6.23 33.00
N THR A 13 -4.03 -6.49 32.89
CA THR A 13 -3.52 -7.80 32.47
C THR A 13 -3.72 -8.87 33.59
N ALA A 14 -3.64 -8.48 34.86
CA ALA A 14 -3.96 -9.37 35.98
C ALA A 14 -5.47 -9.66 36.10
N SER A 15 -6.33 -8.74 35.66
CA SER A 15 -7.79 -8.92 35.66
C SER A 15 -8.25 -9.90 34.58
N THR A 16 -7.70 -9.82 33.37
CA THR A 16 -8.00 -10.77 32.28
C THR A 16 -7.45 -12.17 32.55
N LEU A 17 -6.27 -12.28 33.20
CA LEU A 17 -5.72 -13.56 33.64
C LEU A 17 -6.44 -14.12 34.86
N ARG A 18 -6.93 -13.27 35.78
CA ARG A 18 -7.78 -13.71 36.91
C ARG A 18 -9.16 -14.19 36.45
N THR A 19 -9.77 -13.56 35.42
CA THR A 19 -11.04 -14.03 34.85
C THR A 19 -10.86 -15.35 34.09
N ALA A 20 -9.76 -15.56 33.38
CA ALA A 20 -9.47 -16.83 32.74
C ALA A 20 -9.18 -17.95 33.76
N LEU A 21 -8.53 -17.63 34.88
CA LEU A 21 -8.25 -18.59 35.97
C LEU A 21 -9.48 -18.87 36.86
N LEU A 22 -10.42 -17.93 37.01
CA LEU A 22 -11.64 -18.11 37.80
C LEU A 22 -12.76 -18.79 37.00
N LEU A 23 -12.78 -18.68 35.68
CA LEU A 23 -13.72 -19.39 34.81
C LEU A 23 -13.41 -20.90 34.66
N SER A 24 -12.20 -21.32 34.96
CA SER A 24 -11.80 -22.75 35.02
C SER A 24 -12.37 -23.50 36.22
N CYS A 25 -12.95 -22.81 37.21
CA CYS A 25 -13.53 -23.45 38.42
C CYS A 25 -15.04 -23.70 38.31
N CYS A 26 -15.74 -23.21 37.28
CA CYS A 26 -17.14 -23.49 37.05
C CYS A 26 -17.30 -24.38 35.83
N GLY A 27 -17.56 -25.66 36.06
CA GLY A 27 -17.84 -26.62 35.00
C GLY A 27 -19.00 -26.17 34.10
N ARG A 28 -18.78 -26.13 32.82
CA ARG A 28 -19.79 -26.28 31.77
C ARG A 28 -19.21 -27.09 30.64
N ASP A 29 -19.89 -28.18 30.36
CA ASP A 29 -19.68 -29.05 29.24
C ASP A 29 -19.79 -28.32 27.93
N TYR A 30 -18.75 -28.40 27.09
CA TYR A 30 -18.86 -28.22 25.66
C TYR A 30 -18.11 -29.35 24.96
N SER A 31 -18.85 -30.12 24.22
CA SER A 31 -18.46 -31.22 23.35
C SER A 31 -17.50 -30.74 22.23
N GLY A 32 -16.24 -31.14 22.37
CA GLY A 32 -15.26 -31.17 21.32
C GLY A 32 -14.34 -32.34 21.57
N PHE A 33 -14.46 -33.41 20.82
CA PHE A 33 -13.59 -34.57 20.87
C PHE A 33 -12.14 -34.12 20.67
N SER A 34 -11.30 -34.21 21.68
CA SER A 34 -9.84 -34.17 21.54
C SER A 34 -9.17 -34.58 22.86
N ASP A 35 -8.39 -35.62 22.80
CA ASP A 35 -7.17 -35.99 23.56
C ASP A 35 -7.11 -35.81 25.11
N ARG A 36 -8.19 -35.81 25.84
CA ARG A 36 -8.17 -35.70 27.32
C ARG A 36 -7.62 -36.91 28.08
N ASN A 37 -7.28 -38.01 27.39
CA ASN A 37 -6.75 -39.23 28.01
C ASN A 37 -5.25 -39.44 27.80
N LEU A 38 -4.53 -38.55 27.11
CA LEU A 38 -3.09 -38.68 26.92
C LEU A 38 -2.33 -37.99 28.07
N SER A 39 -1.28 -38.66 28.58
CA SER A 39 -0.41 -38.07 29.60
C SER A 39 0.24 -36.78 29.06
N TYR A 40 0.59 -35.81 29.95
CA TYR A 40 1.25 -34.57 29.48
C TYR A 40 2.51 -34.86 28.65
N LYS A 41 3.20 -35.96 28.88
CA LYS A 41 4.40 -36.38 28.12
C LYS A 41 4.07 -36.76 26.67
N GLU A 42 2.93 -37.42 26.45
CA GLU A 42 2.47 -37.76 25.11
C GLU A 42 2.01 -36.52 24.35
N ARG A 43 1.29 -35.61 25.01
CA ARG A 43 0.90 -34.31 24.46
C ARG A 43 2.11 -33.43 24.08
N LEU A 44 3.20 -33.46 24.88
CA LEU A 44 4.47 -32.81 24.56
C LEU A 44 5.21 -33.46 23.36
N ARG A 45 4.98 -34.75 23.08
CA ARG A 45 5.59 -35.50 21.98
C ARG A 45 4.81 -35.45 20.69
N SER A 46 3.48 -35.36 20.75
CA SER A 46 2.57 -35.40 19.57
C SER A 46 2.60 -34.18 18.70
N GLY A 47 3.48 -33.20 18.96
CA GLY A 47 3.71 -32.02 18.15
C GLY A 47 2.85 -30.81 18.56
N LEU A 48 3.50 -29.86 19.20
CA LEU A 48 2.90 -28.59 19.65
C LEU A 48 3.00 -27.52 18.54
N ALA A 49 2.78 -27.89 17.26
CA ALA A 49 3.09 -27.01 16.14
C ALA A 49 2.26 -25.71 16.16
N ASP A 50 0.96 -25.79 16.48
CA ASP A 50 0.04 -24.65 16.48
C ASP A 50 -0.83 -24.64 17.76
N ILE A 51 -0.19 -24.74 18.92
CA ILE A 51 -0.91 -24.79 20.21
C ILE A 51 -1.66 -23.48 20.48
N LYS A 52 -2.97 -23.58 20.77
CA LYS A 52 -3.78 -22.44 21.19
C LYS A 52 -3.47 -22.03 22.62
N ALA A 53 -3.79 -20.76 22.98
CA ALA A 53 -3.52 -20.24 24.32
C ALA A 53 -4.19 -21.05 25.43
N GLU A 54 -5.43 -21.47 25.22
CA GLU A 54 -6.24 -22.25 26.18
C GLU A 54 -5.61 -23.61 26.39
N ASP A 55 -5.27 -24.33 25.31
CA ASP A 55 -4.64 -25.66 25.39
C ASP A 55 -3.27 -25.61 26.03
N ALA A 56 -2.51 -24.53 25.84
CA ALA A 56 -1.20 -24.33 26.47
C ALA A 56 -1.33 -24.13 28.01
N VAL A 57 -2.35 -23.38 28.44
CA VAL A 57 -2.64 -23.18 29.88
C VAL A 57 -3.10 -24.47 30.51
N ASP A 58 -3.99 -25.23 29.86
CA ASP A 58 -4.48 -26.51 30.36
C ASP A 58 -3.33 -27.53 30.45
N LEU A 59 -2.49 -27.63 29.44
CA LEU A 59 -1.31 -28.50 29.48
C LEU A 59 -0.34 -28.10 30.60
N PHE A 60 -0.11 -26.81 30.80
CA PHE A 60 0.71 -26.33 31.92
C PHE A 60 0.10 -26.71 33.30
N GLN A 61 -1.23 -26.59 33.45
CA GLN A 61 -1.92 -26.99 34.68
C GLN A 61 -1.81 -28.49 34.92
N ASP A 62 -1.93 -29.34 33.91
CA ASP A 62 -1.73 -30.79 34.01
C ASP A 62 -0.28 -31.11 34.42
N MET A 63 0.70 -30.39 33.87
CA MET A 63 2.11 -30.54 34.20
C MET A 63 2.38 -30.25 35.68
N ILE A 64 1.86 -29.17 36.24
CA ILE A 64 2.09 -28.81 37.65
C ILE A 64 1.34 -29.72 38.65
N ARG A 65 0.26 -30.36 38.22
CA ARG A 65 -0.50 -31.34 39.02
C ARG A 65 0.11 -32.74 38.99
N SER A 66 0.97 -33.03 38.02
CA SER A 66 1.56 -34.35 37.85
C SER A 66 2.54 -34.68 38.98
N ARG A 67 2.64 -35.96 39.31
CA ARG A 67 3.63 -36.48 40.27
C ARG A 67 4.35 -37.68 39.63
N PRO A 68 5.70 -37.69 39.54
CA PRO A 68 6.61 -36.61 39.93
C PRO A 68 6.45 -35.34 39.06
N LEU A 69 6.87 -34.18 39.61
CA LEU A 69 6.88 -32.91 38.87
C LEU A 69 7.72 -33.02 37.59
N PRO A 70 7.28 -32.40 36.47
CA PRO A 70 8.05 -32.36 35.25
C PRO A 70 9.40 -31.65 35.45
N THR A 71 10.33 -31.95 34.56
CA THR A 71 11.64 -31.28 34.52
C THR A 71 11.54 -29.91 33.88
N VAL A 72 12.52 -29.03 34.12
CA VAL A 72 12.61 -27.73 33.42
C VAL A 72 12.63 -27.89 31.91
N ILE A 73 13.15 -29.00 31.38
CA ILE A 73 13.18 -29.32 29.96
C ILE A 73 11.76 -29.47 29.40
N ASP A 74 10.85 -30.10 30.14
CA ASP A 74 9.46 -30.28 29.70
C ASP A 74 8.74 -28.91 29.61
N PHE A 75 8.95 -28.04 30.63
CA PHE A 75 8.42 -26.66 30.60
C PHE A 75 9.02 -25.83 29.46
N SER A 76 10.31 -25.95 29.20
CA SER A 76 11.01 -25.26 28.13
C SER A 76 10.50 -25.67 26.74
N ARG A 77 10.13 -26.95 26.56
CA ARG A 77 9.47 -27.42 25.33
C ARG A 77 8.10 -26.73 25.11
N LEU A 78 7.30 -26.64 26.15
CA LEU A 78 6.02 -25.93 26.11
C LEU A 78 6.22 -24.45 25.82
N PHE A 79 7.14 -23.78 26.53
CA PHE A 79 7.43 -22.36 26.31
C PHE A 79 7.92 -22.06 24.89
N SER A 80 8.79 -22.91 24.35
CA SER A 80 9.26 -22.79 22.96
C SER A 80 8.12 -22.95 21.95
N ALA A 81 7.16 -23.86 22.19
CA ALA A 81 6.01 -24.06 21.34
C ALA A 81 5.06 -22.84 21.36
N VAL A 82 4.75 -22.34 22.57
CA VAL A 82 3.91 -21.15 22.75
C VAL A 82 4.59 -19.89 22.19
N ALA A 83 5.92 -19.76 22.32
CA ALA A 83 6.66 -18.65 21.73
C ALA A 83 6.62 -18.66 20.18
N ARG A 84 6.61 -19.84 19.55
CA ARG A 84 6.45 -19.99 18.07
C ARG A 84 5.10 -19.47 17.58
N THR A 85 4.03 -19.61 18.35
CA THR A 85 2.70 -19.05 18.04
C THR A 85 2.58 -17.56 18.39
N LYS A 86 3.71 -16.89 18.70
CA LYS A 86 3.81 -15.45 19.03
C LYS A 86 3.04 -15.03 20.30
N GLN A 87 2.69 -15.95 21.16
CA GLN A 87 1.99 -15.69 22.43
C GLN A 87 3.00 -15.39 23.56
N TYR A 88 3.82 -14.36 23.39
CA TYR A 88 4.94 -14.04 24.27
C TYR A 88 4.52 -13.71 25.70
N ASP A 89 3.40 -12.98 25.89
CA ASP A 89 2.89 -12.62 27.21
C ASP A 89 2.46 -13.86 28.02
N LEU A 90 1.91 -14.86 27.34
CA LEU A 90 1.55 -16.13 27.96
C LEU A 90 2.79 -16.87 28.44
N VAL A 91 3.85 -16.96 27.63
CA VAL A 91 5.12 -17.58 28.04
C VAL A 91 5.69 -16.89 29.28
N LEU A 92 5.70 -15.56 29.32
CA LEU A 92 6.19 -14.79 30.48
C LEU A 92 5.37 -15.02 31.73
N ALA A 93 4.05 -15.19 31.62
CA ALA A 93 3.17 -15.50 32.74
C ALA A 93 3.40 -16.94 33.26
N LEU A 94 3.47 -17.92 32.34
CA LEU A 94 3.70 -19.32 32.70
C LEU A 94 5.09 -19.55 33.28
N SER A 95 6.13 -18.89 32.72
CA SER A 95 7.49 -18.99 33.26
C SER A 95 7.59 -18.44 34.69
N LYS A 96 6.88 -17.36 35.00
CA LYS A 96 6.81 -16.82 36.36
C LYS A 96 6.08 -17.76 37.31
N GLN A 97 5.02 -18.45 36.86
CA GLN A 97 4.33 -19.47 37.65
C GLN A 97 5.22 -20.68 37.92
N MET A 98 6.01 -21.11 36.91
CA MET A 98 7.01 -22.17 37.07
C MET A 98 8.00 -21.85 38.23
N GLU A 99 8.49 -20.62 38.28
CA GLU A 99 9.38 -20.14 39.34
C GLU A 99 8.71 -20.14 40.71
N LEU A 100 7.44 -19.69 40.78
CA LEU A 100 6.68 -19.66 42.05
C LEU A 100 6.41 -21.06 42.63
N ILE A 101 6.40 -22.09 41.79
CA ILE A 101 6.23 -23.50 42.22
C ILE A 101 7.56 -24.10 42.67
N GLY A 102 8.67 -23.36 42.58
CA GLY A 102 9.99 -23.80 43.02
C GLY A 102 10.81 -24.56 41.96
N ILE A 103 10.39 -24.52 40.67
CA ILE A 103 11.17 -25.13 39.60
C ILE A 103 12.22 -24.10 39.13
N ALA A 104 13.49 -24.46 39.29
CA ALA A 104 14.61 -23.61 38.90
C ALA A 104 14.70 -23.46 37.38
N TYR A 105 15.04 -22.26 36.92
CA TYR A 105 15.38 -22.04 35.52
C TYR A 105 16.73 -22.67 35.16
N ASP A 106 16.85 -23.13 33.95
CA ASP A 106 18.13 -23.36 33.28
C ASP A 106 18.44 -22.24 32.26
N LEU A 107 19.64 -22.25 31.68
CA LEU A 107 20.06 -21.25 30.72
C LEU A 107 19.12 -21.21 29.47
N TYR A 108 18.65 -22.38 29.03
CA TYR A 108 17.77 -22.48 27.88
C TYR A 108 16.40 -21.84 28.14
N SER A 109 15.78 -22.10 29.29
CA SER A 109 14.50 -21.47 29.67
C SER A 109 14.63 -19.95 29.84
N LEU A 110 15.75 -19.47 30.39
CA LEU A 110 16.03 -18.04 30.52
C LEU A 110 16.23 -17.38 29.15
N ASN A 111 16.89 -18.05 28.20
CA ASN A 111 17.02 -17.56 26.81
C ASN A 111 15.66 -17.45 26.10
N ILE A 112 14.70 -18.37 26.37
CA ILE A 112 13.31 -18.23 25.86
C ILE A 112 12.64 -16.99 26.45
N VAL A 113 12.81 -16.74 27.74
CA VAL A 113 12.24 -15.56 28.42
C VAL A 113 12.85 -14.25 27.85
N ILE A 114 14.18 -14.20 27.66
CA ILE A 114 14.87 -13.09 26.99
C ILE A 114 14.26 -12.83 25.61
N ASN A 115 14.11 -13.89 24.79
CA ASN A 115 13.52 -13.77 23.46
C ASN A 115 12.09 -13.21 23.51
N CYS A 116 11.26 -13.66 24.45
CA CYS A 116 9.90 -13.14 24.62
C CYS A 116 9.89 -11.65 24.98
N PHE A 117 10.77 -11.18 25.86
CA PHE A 117 10.90 -9.75 26.17
C PHE A 117 11.39 -8.95 24.96
N CYS A 118 12.40 -9.44 24.23
CA CYS A 118 12.91 -8.81 23.01
C CYS A 118 11.82 -8.67 21.92
N ARG A 119 11.04 -9.74 21.69
CA ARG A 119 9.94 -9.72 20.71
C ARG A 119 8.77 -8.80 21.11
N ARG A 120 8.67 -8.46 22.38
CA ARG A 120 7.67 -7.50 22.91
C ARG A 120 8.18 -6.06 22.95
N GLY A 121 9.37 -5.76 22.43
CA GLY A 121 9.99 -4.44 22.52
C GLY A 121 10.26 -4.01 23.97
N LYS A 122 10.72 -4.94 24.81
CA LYS A 122 11.00 -4.70 26.24
C LYS A 122 12.42 -5.14 26.59
N VAL A 123 13.40 -4.67 25.82
CA VAL A 123 14.80 -5.09 25.96
C VAL A 123 15.38 -4.78 27.35
N CYS A 124 14.91 -3.74 28.05
CA CYS A 124 15.34 -3.44 29.41
C CYS A 124 15.03 -4.60 30.40
N TYR A 125 13.88 -5.27 30.23
CA TYR A 125 13.55 -6.45 31.03
C TYR A 125 14.38 -7.67 30.60
N ALA A 126 14.72 -7.80 29.33
CA ALA A 126 15.63 -8.84 28.85
C ALA A 126 17.02 -8.71 29.49
N TYR A 127 17.55 -7.50 29.65
CA TYR A 127 18.79 -7.26 30.42
C TYR A 127 18.65 -7.61 31.90
N SER A 128 17.47 -7.41 32.50
CA SER A 128 17.23 -7.86 33.88
C SER A 128 17.32 -9.38 34.01
N VAL A 129 16.85 -10.12 32.99
CA VAL A 129 16.99 -11.60 32.93
C VAL A 129 18.45 -11.99 32.70
N LEU A 130 19.20 -11.26 31.88
CA LEU A 130 20.66 -11.46 31.75
C LEU A 130 21.36 -11.32 33.12
N GLY A 131 21.01 -10.29 33.88
CA GLY A 131 21.51 -10.13 35.26
C GLY A 131 21.11 -11.30 36.18
N LYS A 132 19.94 -11.92 35.95
CA LYS A 132 19.50 -13.13 36.65
C LYS A 132 20.33 -14.37 36.28
N ILE A 133 20.68 -14.53 34.98
CA ILE A 133 21.56 -15.59 34.47
C ILE A 133 22.90 -15.58 35.28
N VAL A 134 23.54 -14.41 35.32
CA VAL A 134 24.81 -14.24 36.05
C VAL A 134 24.66 -14.51 37.55
N LYS A 135 23.59 -14.02 38.20
CA LYS A 135 23.32 -14.25 39.63
C LYS A 135 23.07 -15.72 39.96
N LEU A 136 22.53 -16.51 39.05
CA LEU A 136 22.32 -17.93 39.20
C LEU A 136 23.60 -18.77 38.95
N GLY A 137 24.72 -18.12 38.60
CA GLY A 137 26.00 -18.76 38.32
C GLY A 137 26.11 -19.34 36.90
N TYR A 138 25.20 -18.99 36.00
CA TYR A 138 25.31 -19.39 34.60
C TYR A 138 26.15 -18.37 33.82
N GLU A 139 26.95 -18.87 32.88
CA GLU A 139 27.62 -18.01 31.89
C GLU A 139 26.69 -17.79 30.70
N PRO A 140 26.43 -16.50 30.28
CA PRO A 140 25.72 -16.23 29.07
C PRO A 140 26.39 -16.85 27.85
N ASP A 141 25.65 -17.55 27.02
CA ASP A 141 26.16 -18.20 25.81
C ASP A 141 25.93 -17.33 24.55
N THR A 142 26.44 -17.79 23.41
CA THR A 142 26.27 -17.13 22.10
C THR A 142 24.80 -16.91 21.76
N VAL A 143 23.90 -17.82 22.17
CA VAL A 143 22.44 -17.69 21.96
C VAL A 143 21.87 -16.55 22.80
N THR A 144 22.33 -16.38 24.04
CA THR A 144 21.94 -15.27 24.92
C THR A 144 22.27 -13.93 24.27
N PHE A 145 23.53 -13.76 23.80
CA PHE A 145 23.97 -12.54 23.15
C PHE A 145 23.25 -12.28 21.82
N SER A 146 23.14 -13.28 20.94
CA SER A 146 22.45 -13.15 19.65
C SER A 146 20.97 -12.77 19.82
N THR A 147 20.30 -13.29 20.87
CA THR A 147 18.90 -12.96 21.18
C THR A 147 18.76 -11.52 21.65
N LEU A 148 19.68 -11.02 22.49
CA LEU A 148 19.69 -9.63 22.94
C LEU A 148 20.02 -8.67 21.79
N ILE A 149 21.01 -9.00 20.95
CA ILE A 149 21.37 -8.25 19.74
C ILE A 149 20.14 -8.11 18.82
N ASN A 150 19.43 -9.23 18.57
CA ASN A 150 18.19 -9.19 17.79
C ASN A 150 17.13 -8.28 18.43
N GLY A 151 16.97 -8.33 19.75
CA GLY A 151 16.05 -7.46 20.47
C GLY A 151 16.37 -5.97 20.31
N LEU A 152 17.64 -5.59 20.46
CA LEU A 152 18.13 -4.23 20.26
C LEU A 152 17.91 -3.75 18.81
N CYS A 153 18.19 -4.62 17.84
CA CYS A 153 17.95 -4.32 16.43
C CYS A 153 16.46 -4.06 16.13
N LEU A 154 15.56 -4.84 16.72
CA LEU A 154 14.11 -4.67 16.58
C LEU A 154 13.59 -3.36 17.21
N GLU A 155 14.22 -2.89 18.30
CA GLU A 155 13.93 -1.57 18.90
C GLU A 155 14.62 -0.40 18.19
N GLY A 156 15.39 -0.63 17.13
CA GLY A 156 16.15 0.40 16.43
C GLY A 156 17.43 0.87 17.17
N ARG A 157 17.81 0.24 18.27
CA ARG A 157 18.97 0.57 19.11
C ARG A 157 20.25 -0.10 18.58
N VAL A 158 20.54 0.10 17.30
CA VAL A 158 21.60 -0.64 16.59
C VAL A 158 22.99 -0.35 17.13
N SER A 159 23.27 0.90 17.55
CA SER A 159 24.56 1.26 18.13
C SER A 159 24.86 0.46 19.42
N GLU A 160 23.85 0.21 20.23
CA GLU A 160 23.99 -0.63 21.42
C GLU A 160 24.14 -2.11 21.05
N ALA A 161 23.50 -2.55 19.96
CA ALA A 161 23.69 -3.90 19.46
C ALA A 161 25.14 -4.16 19.00
N VAL A 162 25.77 -3.19 18.33
CA VAL A 162 27.19 -3.23 17.97
C VAL A 162 28.07 -3.29 19.22
N GLY A 163 27.85 -2.39 20.19
CA GLY A 163 28.58 -2.39 21.46
C GLY A 163 28.39 -3.70 22.26
N LEU A 164 27.29 -4.41 22.09
CA LEU A 164 27.09 -5.70 22.73
C LEU A 164 27.91 -6.81 22.06
N VAL A 165 28.13 -6.74 20.75
CA VAL A 165 29.05 -7.64 20.02
C VAL A 165 30.50 -7.41 20.50
N ASP A 166 30.92 -6.15 20.66
CA ASP A 166 32.27 -5.84 21.17
C ASP A 166 32.47 -6.42 22.58
N ARG A 167 31.50 -6.27 23.48
CA ARG A 167 31.53 -6.88 24.82
C ARG A 167 31.56 -8.41 24.78
N MET A 168 30.82 -9.02 23.84
CA MET A 168 30.85 -10.46 23.63
C MET A 168 32.26 -10.95 23.31
N VAL A 169 33.00 -10.21 22.47
CA VAL A 169 34.41 -10.50 22.14
C VAL A 169 35.31 -10.30 23.36
N GLU A 170 35.12 -9.22 24.14
CA GLU A 170 35.86 -8.97 25.38
C GLU A 170 35.69 -10.11 26.40
N MET A 171 34.50 -10.70 26.45
CA MET A 171 34.17 -11.87 27.29
C MET A 171 34.67 -13.20 26.70
N ARG A 172 35.49 -13.16 25.66
CA ARG A 172 36.06 -14.32 24.94
C ARG A 172 35.02 -15.22 24.25
N HIS A 173 33.81 -14.68 23.98
CA HIS A 173 32.85 -15.34 23.12
C HIS A 173 33.05 -14.87 21.67
N THR A 174 33.41 -15.77 20.78
CA THR A 174 33.54 -15.43 19.35
C THR A 174 32.15 -15.30 18.72
N PRO A 175 31.82 -14.14 18.11
CA PRO A 175 30.59 -14.01 17.35
C PRO A 175 30.53 -15.04 16.22
N ASP A 176 29.46 -15.78 16.16
CA ASP A 176 29.23 -16.76 15.09
C ASP A 176 28.51 -16.10 13.89
N VAL A 177 28.36 -16.86 12.81
CA VAL A 177 27.67 -16.42 11.60
C VAL A 177 26.24 -15.95 11.91
N ILE A 178 25.57 -16.57 12.89
CA ILE A 178 24.20 -16.21 13.28
C ILE A 178 24.17 -14.84 13.95
N THR A 179 25.09 -14.59 14.89
CA THR A 179 25.23 -13.30 15.59
C THR A 179 25.45 -12.16 14.60
N ILE A 180 26.44 -12.32 13.70
CA ILE A 180 26.77 -11.29 12.72
C ILE A 180 25.64 -11.10 11.70
N SER A 181 25.05 -12.18 11.18
CA SER A 181 23.90 -12.07 10.26
C SER A 181 22.69 -11.38 10.90
N THR A 182 22.49 -11.59 12.21
CA THR A 182 21.44 -10.90 12.98
C THR A 182 21.70 -9.41 13.06
N LEU A 183 22.95 -9.00 13.32
CA LEU A 183 23.33 -7.58 13.36
C LEU A 183 23.29 -6.94 11.98
N VAL A 184 23.75 -7.63 10.92
CA VAL A 184 23.62 -7.17 9.51
C VAL A 184 22.15 -6.93 9.17
N ASN A 185 21.26 -7.87 9.49
CA ASN A 185 19.83 -7.70 9.27
C ASN A 185 19.26 -6.50 10.06
N GLY A 186 19.70 -6.33 11.31
CA GLY A 186 19.31 -5.18 12.14
C GLY A 186 19.77 -3.84 11.56
N LEU A 187 21.00 -3.75 11.08
CA LEU A 187 21.52 -2.57 10.38
C LEU A 187 20.71 -2.26 9.12
N CYS A 188 20.38 -3.29 8.33
CA CYS A 188 19.57 -3.18 7.13
C CYS A 188 18.14 -2.68 7.43
N LEU A 189 17.48 -3.23 8.45
CA LEU A 189 16.13 -2.80 8.87
C LEU A 189 16.08 -1.33 9.32
N ASN A 190 17.21 -0.80 9.83
CA ASN A 190 17.34 0.60 10.25
C ASN A 190 17.98 1.51 9.18
N GLY A 191 18.07 1.06 7.93
CA GLY A 191 18.55 1.85 6.80
C GLY A 191 20.08 2.06 6.74
N LYS A 192 20.84 1.43 7.64
CA LYS A 192 22.30 1.58 7.75
C LYS A 192 23.05 0.55 6.89
N VAL A 193 22.78 0.56 5.58
CA VAL A 193 23.30 -0.46 4.65
C VAL A 193 24.83 -0.41 4.52
N SER A 194 25.42 0.79 4.52
CA SER A 194 26.87 0.95 4.43
C SER A 194 27.60 0.33 5.62
N GLU A 195 27.06 0.52 6.83
CA GLU A 195 27.59 -0.10 8.06
C GLU A 195 27.45 -1.64 8.00
N ALA A 196 26.37 -2.14 7.41
CA ALA A 196 26.14 -3.58 7.23
C ALA A 196 27.19 -4.21 6.28
N VAL A 197 27.52 -3.54 5.19
CA VAL A 197 28.56 -4.01 4.23
C VAL A 197 29.94 -4.03 4.89
N VAL A 198 30.30 -2.96 5.60
CA VAL A 198 31.58 -2.90 6.36
C VAL A 198 31.66 -4.02 7.41
N LEU A 199 30.55 -4.34 8.06
CA LEU A 199 30.50 -5.43 9.03
C LEU A 199 30.75 -6.80 8.37
N ILE A 200 30.19 -7.02 7.18
CA ILE A 200 30.43 -8.24 6.40
C ILE A 200 31.90 -8.35 6.00
N ASP A 201 32.53 -7.27 5.55
CA ASP A 201 33.96 -7.28 5.19
C ASP A 201 34.83 -7.61 6.42
N ARG A 202 34.56 -7.00 7.58
CA ARG A 202 35.24 -7.35 8.84
C ARG A 202 35.00 -8.82 9.25
N MET A 203 33.80 -9.36 9.04
CA MET A 203 33.49 -10.76 9.28
C MET A 203 34.42 -11.68 8.49
N ILE A 204 34.64 -11.35 7.20
CA ILE A 204 35.53 -12.11 6.30
C ILE A 204 36.98 -12.01 6.76
N GLU A 205 37.46 -10.81 7.11
CA GLU A 205 38.80 -10.56 7.62
C GLU A 205 39.11 -11.37 8.89
N ASN A 206 38.14 -11.55 9.74
CA ASN A 206 38.23 -12.34 10.97
C ASN A 206 38.03 -13.86 10.76
N GLY A 207 38.04 -14.33 9.49
CA GLY A 207 37.93 -15.75 9.15
C GLY A 207 36.51 -16.35 9.29
N CYS A 208 35.49 -15.53 9.60
CA CYS A 208 34.13 -15.97 9.65
C CYS A 208 33.48 -15.85 8.26
N GLN A 209 33.16 -16.98 7.65
CA GLN A 209 32.60 -17.01 6.28
C GLN A 209 31.14 -16.63 6.27
N PRO A 210 30.74 -15.51 5.60
CA PRO A 210 29.33 -15.18 5.41
C PRO A 210 28.62 -16.27 4.64
N ASN A 211 27.37 -16.51 4.97
CA ASN A 211 26.52 -17.48 4.28
C ASN A 211 25.39 -16.78 3.51
N GLU A 212 24.56 -17.59 2.86
CA GLU A 212 23.40 -17.14 2.09
C GLU A 212 22.47 -16.20 2.91
N VAL A 213 22.33 -16.45 4.21
CA VAL A 213 21.44 -15.68 5.11
C VAL A 213 22.01 -14.30 5.42
N THR A 214 23.34 -14.13 5.38
CA THR A 214 24.00 -12.86 5.66
C THR A 214 23.74 -11.81 4.58
N PHE A 215 23.76 -12.20 3.31
CA PHE A 215 23.65 -11.27 2.19
C PHE A 215 22.21 -10.93 1.78
N GLY A 216 21.25 -11.84 2.00
CA GLY A 216 19.86 -11.65 1.62
C GLY A 216 19.25 -10.33 2.10
N PRO A 217 19.36 -9.95 3.39
CA PRO A 217 18.88 -8.68 3.90
C PRO A 217 19.52 -7.45 3.23
N VAL A 218 20.82 -7.50 2.95
CA VAL A 218 21.56 -6.38 2.30
C VAL A 218 21.05 -6.18 0.88
N LEU A 219 20.96 -7.24 0.09
CA LEU A 219 20.44 -7.21 -1.28
C LEU A 219 19.00 -6.67 -1.29
N ASN A 220 18.12 -7.16 -0.37
CA ASN A 220 16.73 -6.73 -0.28
C ASN A 220 16.59 -5.24 0.03
N VAL A 221 17.41 -4.69 0.94
CA VAL A 221 17.35 -3.26 1.26
C VAL A 221 17.94 -2.40 0.15
N MET A 222 19.02 -2.85 -0.51
CA MET A 222 19.56 -2.16 -1.69
C MET A 222 18.51 -2.05 -2.80
N CYS A 223 17.83 -3.15 -3.14
CA CYS A 223 16.76 -3.16 -4.14
C CYS A 223 15.55 -2.28 -3.72
N LYS A 224 15.12 -2.34 -2.45
CA LYS A 224 14.05 -1.46 -1.95
C LYS A 224 14.40 0.03 -1.98
N SER A 225 15.69 0.36 -1.90
CA SER A 225 16.19 1.74 -1.95
C SER A 225 16.51 2.19 -3.39
N ARG A 226 16.05 1.48 -4.41
CA ARG A 226 16.35 1.73 -5.84
C ARG A 226 17.85 1.79 -6.15
N LYS A 227 18.65 1.02 -5.43
CA LYS A 227 20.09 0.86 -5.65
C LYS A 227 20.42 -0.51 -6.25
N THR A 228 19.61 -0.92 -7.23
CA THR A 228 19.67 -2.28 -7.81
C THR A 228 20.98 -2.55 -8.55
N ALA A 229 21.59 -1.52 -9.15
CA ALA A 229 22.93 -1.64 -9.75
C ALA A 229 24.00 -2.06 -8.73
N LEU A 230 23.97 -1.49 -7.52
CA LEU A 230 24.89 -1.88 -6.44
C LEU A 230 24.59 -3.29 -5.92
N ALA A 231 23.33 -3.72 -5.91
CA ALA A 231 22.96 -5.09 -5.55
C ALA A 231 23.48 -6.10 -6.58
N MET A 232 23.45 -5.76 -7.88
CA MET A 232 24.05 -6.56 -8.95
C MET A 232 25.58 -6.68 -8.80
N GLU A 233 26.26 -5.57 -8.47
CA GLU A 233 27.70 -5.59 -8.21
C GLU A 233 28.04 -6.46 -6.98
N LEU A 234 27.23 -6.37 -5.92
CA LEU A 234 27.40 -7.21 -4.74
C LEU A 234 27.21 -8.70 -5.07
N LEU A 235 26.22 -9.04 -5.92
CA LEU A 235 26.02 -10.42 -6.37
C LEU A 235 27.26 -10.96 -7.10
N LYS A 236 27.87 -10.17 -7.99
CA LYS A 236 29.11 -10.54 -8.68
C LYS A 236 30.27 -10.73 -7.70
N LYS A 237 30.44 -9.84 -6.72
CA LYS A 237 31.44 -9.98 -5.66
C LYS A 237 31.24 -11.24 -4.81
N MET A 238 29.99 -11.62 -4.53
CA MET A 238 29.65 -12.86 -3.83
C MET A 238 30.12 -14.08 -4.66
N GLU A 239 29.90 -14.05 -5.97
CA GLU A 239 30.30 -15.11 -6.88
C GLU A 239 31.85 -15.25 -6.98
N GLU A 240 32.58 -14.14 -7.14
CA GLU A 240 34.04 -14.08 -7.14
C GLU A 240 34.62 -14.66 -5.84
N ARG A 241 33.97 -14.43 -4.71
CA ARG A 241 34.34 -14.97 -3.40
C ARG A 241 33.85 -16.42 -3.17
N LYS A 242 33.33 -17.09 -4.20
CA LYS A 242 32.81 -18.47 -4.18
C LYS A 242 31.71 -18.70 -3.12
N ILE A 243 30.93 -17.65 -2.79
CA ILE A 243 29.76 -17.78 -1.92
C ILE A 243 28.66 -18.44 -2.74
N LYS A 244 28.04 -19.49 -2.18
CA LYS A 244 27.01 -20.25 -2.87
C LYS A 244 25.77 -19.38 -3.08
N LEU A 245 25.53 -19.00 -4.33
CA LEU A 245 24.31 -18.29 -4.72
C LEU A 245 23.12 -19.25 -4.78
N ASN A 246 21.95 -18.75 -4.44
CA ASN A 246 20.72 -19.52 -4.48
C ASN A 246 19.58 -18.71 -5.14
N VAL A 247 18.44 -19.38 -5.39
CA VAL A 247 17.27 -18.78 -6.03
C VAL A 247 16.73 -17.54 -5.29
N VAL A 248 16.95 -17.43 -3.97
CA VAL A 248 16.47 -16.28 -3.17
C VAL A 248 17.24 -15.02 -3.54
N HIS A 249 18.57 -15.08 -3.65
CA HIS A 249 19.41 -13.93 -4.03
C HIS A 249 19.00 -13.39 -5.41
N TYR A 250 18.87 -14.28 -6.40
CA TYR A 250 18.44 -13.90 -7.74
C TYR A 250 17.03 -13.31 -7.74
N SER A 251 16.07 -13.95 -7.04
CA SER A 251 14.69 -13.46 -6.97
C SER A 251 14.56 -12.07 -6.33
N ILE A 252 15.40 -11.75 -5.32
CA ILE A 252 15.43 -10.42 -4.70
C ILE A 252 15.86 -9.36 -5.71
N ILE A 253 16.93 -9.65 -6.49
CA ILE A 253 17.45 -8.68 -7.46
C ILE A 253 16.50 -8.57 -8.66
N ILE A 254 15.95 -9.68 -9.15
CA ILE A 254 14.93 -9.69 -10.21
C ILE A 254 13.72 -8.84 -9.78
N ASP A 255 13.26 -8.95 -8.50
CA ASP A 255 12.18 -8.11 -7.97
C ASP A 255 12.57 -6.62 -7.93
N GLY A 256 13.83 -6.33 -7.59
CA GLY A 256 14.37 -4.97 -7.64
C GLY A 256 14.39 -4.40 -9.06
N LEU A 257 14.92 -5.14 -10.02
CA LEU A 257 14.98 -4.74 -11.44
C LEU A 257 13.57 -4.52 -12.03
N CYS A 258 12.62 -5.41 -11.72
CA CYS A 258 11.23 -5.24 -12.12
C CYS A 258 10.59 -3.96 -11.54
N LYS A 259 10.92 -3.57 -10.31
CA LYS A 259 10.42 -2.33 -9.69
C LYS A 259 11.10 -1.07 -10.20
N ASP A 260 12.32 -1.20 -10.71
CA ASP A 260 13.08 -0.12 -11.35
C ASP A 260 12.80 -0.05 -12.86
N GLU A 261 11.79 -0.81 -13.36
CA GLU A 261 11.34 -0.85 -14.77
C GLU A 261 12.41 -1.38 -15.74
N ASN A 262 13.46 -2.05 -15.21
CA ASN A 262 14.54 -2.64 -16.00
C ASN A 262 14.26 -4.12 -16.30
N LEU A 263 13.21 -4.39 -17.08
CA LEU A 263 12.70 -5.75 -17.31
C LEU A 263 13.64 -6.63 -18.15
N ASP A 264 14.35 -6.04 -19.09
CA ASP A 264 15.29 -6.79 -19.94
C ASP A 264 16.48 -7.29 -19.12
N ASP A 265 16.99 -6.48 -18.18
CA ASP A 265 18.02 -6.90 -17.25
C ASP A 265 17.50 -7.97 -16.27
N ALA A 266 16.24 -7.86 -15.84
CA ALA A 266 15.59 -8.88 -15.01
C ALA A 266 15.51 -10.23 -15.73
N LEU A 267 15.14 -10.23 -17.02
CA LEU A 267 15.10 -11.44 -17.84
C LEU A 267 16.48 -12.01 -18.12
N ASN A 268 17.47 -11.15 -18.37
CA ASN A 268 18.86 -11.56 -18.55
C ASN A 268 19.39 -12.24 -17.28
N LEU A 269 19.14 -11.67 -16.11
CA LEU A 269 19.53 -12.24 -14.83
C LEU A 269 18.81 -13.57 -14.53
N PHE A 270 17.54 -13.69 -14.91
CA PHE A 270 16.78 -14.92 -14.83
C PHE A 270 17.43 -16.02 -15.71
N ASN A 271 17.78 -15.71 -16.96
CA ASN A 271 18.43 -16.64 -17.87
C ASN A 271 19.83 -17.04 -17.37
N GLU A 272 20.60 -16.10 -16.83
CA GLU A 272 21.90 -16.36 -16.21
C GLU A 272 21.78 -17.34 -15.04
N MET A 273 20.79 -17.13 -14.15
CA MET A 273 20.50 -18.03 -13.03
C MET A 273 20.24 -19.47 -13.52
N GLU A 274 19.40 -19.63 -14.54
CA GLU A 274 19.07 -20.93 -15.13
C GLU A 274 20.29 -21.60 -15.78
N MET A 275 21.13 -20.85 -16.52
CA MET A 275 22.39 -21.36 -17.12
C MET A 275 23.37 -21.84 -16.05
N LYS A 276 23.37 -21.23 -14.87
CA LYS A 276 24.18 -21.68 -13.72
C LYS A 276 23.58 -22.88 -12.99
N GLY A 277 22.49 -23.44 -13.48
CA GLY A 277 21.82 -24.61 -12.89
C GLY A 277 20.99 -24.31 -11.64
N ILE A 278 20.77 -23.02 -11.32
CA ILE A 278 19.91 -22.61 -10.22
C ILE A 278 18.47 -22.52 -10.76
N LYS A 279 17.65 -23.53 -10.43
CA LYS A 279 16.28 -23.62 -10.95
C LYS A 279 15.39 -22.55 -10.36
N ALA A 280 14.68 -21.84 -11.24
CA ALA A 280 13.63 -20.89 -10.85
C ALA A 280 12.50 -21.59 -10.10
N ASN A 281 11.89 -20.88 -9.19
CA ASN A 281 10.72 -21.35 -8.45
C ASN A 281 9.49 -20.48 -8.75
N VAL A 282 8.34 -20.84 -8.16
CA VAL A 282 7.08 -20.10 -8.32
C VAL A 282 7.22 -18.61 -7.97
N ILE A 283 8.07 -18.27 -6.98
CA ILE A 283 8.27 -16.87 -6.55
C ILE A 283 8.99 -16.09 -7.65
N THR A 284 10.05 -16.65 -8.24
CA THR A 284 10.82 -16.02 -9.32
C THR A 284 9.91 -15.74 -10.53
N TYR A 285 9.12 -16.74 -10.97
CA TYR A 285 8.16 -16.56 -12.06
C TYR A 285 7.11 -15.51 -11.74
N ASN A 286 6.49 -15.56 -10.56
CA ASN A 286 5.47 -14.58 -10.16
C ASN A 286 6.03 -13.15 -10.10
N THR A 287 7.31 -12.99 -9.75
CA THR A 287 7.97 -11.70 -9.75
C THR A 287 8.14 -11.15 -11.16
N LEU A 288 8.63 -11.97 -12.09
CA LEU A 288 8.76 -11.57 -13.49
C LEU A 288 7.41 -11.30 -14.14
N ILE A 289 6.43 -12.22 -13.98
CA ILE A 289 5.08 -12.03 -14.50
C ILE A 289 4.49 -10.69 -14.02
N ARG A 290 4.63 -10.38 -12.73
CA ARG A 290 4.18 -9.10 -12.17
C ARG A 290 4.91 -7.92 -12.77
N GLY A 291 6.23 -8.01 -12.95
CA GLY A 291 7.04 -6.97 -13.57
C GLY A 291 6.56 -6.65 -14.97
N PHE A 292 6.48 -7.65 -15.84
CA PHE A 292 6.01 -7.51 -17.23
C PHE A 292 4.58 -7.00 -17.32
N CYS A 293 3.71 -7.52 -16.47
CA CYS A 293 2.31 -7.09 -16.43
C CYS A 293 2.17 -5.61 -16.00
N ASN A 294 2.96 -5.14 -15.04
CA ASN A 294 2.91 -3.75 -14.60
C ASN A 294 3.43 -2.76 -15.66
N ASP A 295 4.32 -3.22 -16.53
CA ASP A 295 4.85 -2.46 -17.67
C ASP A 295 3.97 -2.53 -18.93
N GLY A 296 2.81 -3.17 -18.85
CA GLY A 296 1.92 -3.35 -20.01
C GLY A 296 2.37 -4.44 -21.00
N ARG A 297 3.40 -5.22 -20.67
CA ARG A 297 3.93 -6.34 -21.48
C ARG A 297 3.26 -7.67 -21.06
N TRP A 298 1.94 -7.72 -21.09
CA TRP A 298 1.15 -8.85 -20.62
C TRP A 298 1.29 -10.09 -21.49
N ASP A 299 1.61 -9.98 -22.79
CA ASP A 299 1.91 -11.13 -23.66
C ASP A 299 3.16 -11.88 -23.20
N ASP A 300 4.19 -11.14 -22.78
CA ASP A 300 5.40 -11.71 -22.18
C ASP A 300 5.08 -12.38 -20.83
N GLY A 301 4.21 -11.74 -20.01
CA GLY A 301 3.72 -12.34 -18.77
C GLY A 301 2.96 -13.66 -19.00
N ALA A 302 2.11 -13.72 -20.02
CA ALA A 302 1.41 -14.95 -20.42
C ALA A 302 2.37 -16.01 -20.97
N GLN A 303 3.42 -15.59 -21.69
CA GLN A 303 4.45 -16.51 -22.16
C GLN A 303 5.25 -17.10 -20.99
N LEU A 304 5.57 -16.34 -19.97
CA LEU A 304 6.21 -16.83 -18.74
C LEU A 304 5.32 -17.84 -18.01
N LEU A 305 4.00 -17.66 -18.00
CA LEU A 305 3.07 -18.66 -17.46
C LEU A 305 3.16 -19.98 -18.24
N ARG A 306 3.19 -19.92 -19.59
CA ARG A 306 3.35 -21.12 -20.44
C ARG A 306 4.67 -21.83 -20.18
N ASP A 307 5.78 -21.06 -20.07
CA ASP A 307 7.10 -21.60 -19.74
C ASP A 307 7.11 -22.26 -18.34
N MET A 308 6.52 -21.61 -17.34
CA MET A 308 6.38 -22.16 -16.00
C MET A 308 5.66 -23.54 -16.00
N ILE A 309 4.57 -23.67 -16.77
CA ILE A 309 3.82 -24.92 -16.91
C ILE A 309 4.66 -25.99 -17.63
N THR A 310 5.33 -25.60 -18.71
CA THR A 310 6.18 -26.50 -19.51
C THR A 310 7.32 -27.07 -18.65
N ARG A 311 7.87 -26.28 -17.75
CA ARG A 311 8.91 -26.71 -16.80
C ARG A 311 8.36 -27.45 -15.57
N ARG A 312 7.09 -27.79 -15.56
CA ARG A 312 6.38 -28.49 -14.46
C ARG A 312 6.42 -27.73 -13.12
N ILE A 313 6.54 -26.40 -13.16
CA ILE A 313 6.39 -25.56 -11.98
C ILE A 313 4.90 -25.24 -11.88
N THR A 314 4.26 -25.65 -10.79
CA THR A 314 2.81 -25.51 -10.63
C THR A 314 2.46 -24.05 -10.34
N PRO A 315 1.69 -23.35 -11.21
CA PRO A 315 1.17 -22.03 -10.90
C PRO A 315 0.30 -22.07 -9.64
N ASN A 316 0.38 -21.04 -8.85
CA ASN A 316 -0.40 -20.91 -7.61
C ASN A 316 -1.43 -19.77 -7.72
N VAL A 317 -2.18 -19.55 -6.66
CA VAL A 317 -3.18 -18.48 -6.59
C VAL A 317 -2.61 -17.09 -6.89
N VAL A 318 -1.36 -16.84 -6.50
CA VAL A 318 -0.69 -15.55 -6.77
C VAL A 318 -0.43 -15.36 -8.26
N THR A 319 0.02 -16.42 -8.96
CA THR A 319 0.25 -16.42 -10.41
C THR A 319 -1.01 -16.01 -11.17
N PHE A 320 -2.13 -16.69 -10.90
CA PHE A 320 -3.40 -16.39 -11.56
C PHE A 320 -3.94 -15.00 -11.17
N SER A 321 -3.89 -14.64 -9.88
CA SER A 321 -4.41 -13.34 -9.44
C SER A 321 -3.67 -12.15 -10.04
N VAL A 322 -2.34 -12.25 -10.21
CA VAL A 322 -1.54 -11.20 -10.86
C VAL A 322 -1.93 -11.04 -12.33
N LEU A 323 -2.06 -12.14 -13.07
CA LEU A 323 -2.45 -12.10 -14.47
C LEU A 323 -3.88 -11.59 -14.66
N ILE A 324 -4.84 -12.09 -13.86
CA ILE A 324 -6.23 -11.61 -13.89
C ILE A 324 -6.29 -10.11 -13.64
N ASP A 325 -5.59 -9.61 -12.60
CA ASP A 325 -5.53 -8.18 -12.28
C ASP A 325 -4.96 -7.35 -13.43
N SER A 326 -3.92 -7.86 -14.08
CA SER A 326 -3.27 -7.19 -15.21
C SER A 326 -4.18 -7.11 -16.43
N PHE A 327 -4.82 -8.21 -16.83
CA PHE A 327 -5.76 -8.20 -17.94
C PHE A 327 -6.97 -7.30 -17.67
N VAL A 328 -7.47 -7.26 -16.44
CA VAL A 328 -8.53 -6.33 -16.03
C VAL A 328 -8.09 -4.85 -16.15
N LYS A 329 -6.85 -4.53 -15.79
CA LYS A 329 -6.32 -3.17 -15.91
C LYS A 329 -6.20 -2.72 -17.37
N GLU A 330 -5.87 -3.64 -18.26
CA GLU A 330 -5.76 -3.41 -19.70
C GLU A 330 -7.12 -3.43 -20.44
N GLY A 331 -8.22 -3.64 -19.71
CA GLY A 331 -9.55 -3.73 -20.33
C GLY A 331 -9.81 -5.06 -21.06
N LYS A 332 -8.97 -6.08 -20.85
CA LYS A 332 -9.11 -7.42 -21.45
C LYS A 332 -9.86 -8.36 -20.51
N LEU A 333 -11.13 -8.02 -20.25
CA LEU A 333 -11.91 -8.73 -19.24
C LEU A 333 -12.24 -10.17 -19.64
N LEU A 334 -12.40 -10.46 -20.95
CA LEU A 334 -12.68 -11.82 -21.43
C LEU A 334 -11.52 -12.77 -21.11
N GLU A 335 -10.30 -12.35 -21.38
CA GLU A 335 -9.09 -13.12 -21.06
C GLU A 335 -8.92 -13.30 -19.55
N ALA A 336 -9.33 -12.32 -18.75
CA ALA A 336 -9.34 -12.44 -17.29
C ALA A 336 -10.40 -13.47 -16.81
N GLU A 337 -11.61 -13.51 -17.43
CA GLU A 337 -12.64 -14.53 -17.16
C GLU A 337 -12.11 -15.93 -17.54
N GLU A 338 -11.45 -16.10 -18.68
CA GLU A 338 -10.85 -17.38 -19.10
C GLU A 338 -9.78 -17.88 -18.12
N LEU A 339 -8.91 -16.99 -17.65
CA LEU A 339 -7.91 -17.33 -16.64
C LEU A 339 -8.53 -17.72 -15.30
N TYR A 340 -9.62 -17.06 -14.91
CA TYR A 340 -10.37 -17.43 -13.72
C TYR A 340 -10.98 -18.84 -13.85
N GLU A 341 -11.57 -19.16 -14.99
CA GLU A 341 -12.11 -20.50 -15.24
C GLU A 341 -11.00 -21.57 -15.24
N GLU A 342 -9.83 -21.27 -15.83
CA GLU A 342 -8.68 -22.17 -15.80
C GLU A 342 -8.17 -22.40 -14.37
N MET A 343 -8.14 -21.35 -13.55
CA MET A 343 -7.80 -21.42 -12.13
C MET A 343 -8.74 -22.40 -11.40
N ILE A 344 -10.05 -22.32 -11.64
CA ILE A 344 -11.06 -23.20 -11.05
C ILE A 344 -10.88 -24.65 -11.57
N ARG A 345 -10.68 -24.84 -12.88
CA ARG A 345 -10.45 -26.18 -13.49
C ARG A 345 -9.23 -26.88 -12.89
N ARG A 346 -8.21 -26.13 -12.49
CA ARG A 346 -7.00 -26.66 -11.81
C ARG A 346 -7.20 -26.90 -10.31
N GLY A 347 -8.37 -26.65 -9.77
CA GLY A 347 -8.66 -26.79 -8.34
C GLY A 347 -7.99 -25.75 -7.45
N ILE A 348 -7.54 -24.61 -8.02
CA ILE A 348 -6.94 -23.51 -7.27
C ILE A 348 -8.06 -22.60 -6.80
N SER A 349 -8.22 -22.49 -5.47
CA SER A 349 -9.27 -21.65 -4.88
C SER A 349 -8.94 -20.15 -5.04
N PRO A 350 -9.84 -19.34 -5.64
CA PRO A 350 -9.67 -17.90 -5.72
C PRO A 350 -9.65 -17.26 -4.33
N THR A 351 -8.96 -16.14 -4.21
CA THR A 351 -8.89 -15.34 -2.98
C THR A 351 -9.67 -14.04 -3.13
N THR A 352 -9.78 -13.29 -2.02
CA THR A 352 -10.35 -11.94 -2.00
C THR A 352 -9.74 -11.04 -3.09
N VAL A 353 -8.44 -11.18 -3.37
CA VAL A 353 -7.76 -10.41 -4.43
C VAL A 353 -8.31 -10.76 -5.80
N THR A 354 -8.39 -12.07 -6.13
CA THR A 354 -8.90 -12.56 -7.43
C THR A 354 -10.32 -12.05 -7.69
N TYR A 355 -11.21 -12.21 -6.69
CA TYR A 355 -12.60 -11.74 -6.81
C TYR A 355 -12.68 -10.22 -6.94
N SER A 356 -11.91 -9.46 -6.16
CA SER A 356 -11.92 -8.00 -6.22
C SER A 356 -11.43 -7.46 -7.55
N SER A 357 -10.41 -8.08 -8.17
CA SER A 357 -9.93 -7.68 -9.50
C SER A 357 -11.01 -7.94 -10.58
N LEU A 358 -11.69 -9.09 -10.56
CA LEU A 358 -12.79 -9.38 -11.50
C LEU A 358 -13.98 -8.44 -11.30
N ILE A 359 -14.37 -8.18 -10.06
CA ILE A 359 -15.43 -7.21 -9.73
C ILE A 359 -15.09 -5.83 -10.27
N ASP A 360 -13.84 -5.38 -10.11
CA ASP A 360 -13.36 -4.10 -10.65
C ASP A 360 -13.47 -4.07 -12.18
N GLY A 361 -13.08 -5.16 -12.86
CA GLY A 361 -13.21 -5.31 -14.30
C GLY A 361 -14.65 -5.22 -14.79
N PHE A 362 -15.57 -5.95 -14.14
CA PHE A 362 -17.00 -5.88 -14.48
C PHE A 362 -17.58 -4.47 -14.23
N CYS A 363 -17.15 -3.79 -13.18
CA CYS A 363 -17.56 -2.41 -12.89
C CYS A 363 -17.05 -1.43 -13.95
N LYS A 364 -15.82 -1.60 -14.45
CA LYS A 364 -15.25 -0.76 -15.51
C LYS A 364 -15.99 -0.90 -16.84
N GLU A 365 -16.47 -2.11 -17.15
CA GLU A 365 -17.30 -2.38 -18.34
C GLU A 365 -18.79 -2.12 -18.12
N ASN A 366 -19.18 -1.52 -16.99
CA ASN A 366 -20.59 -1.27 -16.64
C ASN A 366 -21.46 -2.53 -16.55
N ARG A 367 -20.85 -3.71 -16.28
CA ARG A 367 -21.53 -5.01 -16.13
C ARG A 367 -21.85 -5.29 -14.66
N LEU A 368 -22.60 -4.38 -14.01
CA LEU A 368 -22.86 -4.39 -12.56
C LEU A 368 -23.56 -5.67 -12.07
N ASP A 369 -24.43 -6.28 -12.88
CA ASP A 369 -25.10 -7.54 -12.52
C ASP A 369 -24.10 -8.67 -12.33
N LYS A 370 -23.11 -8.79 -13.23
CA LYS A 370 -22.03 -9.76 -13.09
C LYS A 370 -21.12 -9.46 -11.90
N ALA A 371 -20.86 -8.18 -11.65
CA ALA A 371 -20.07 -7.77 -10.48
C ALA A 371 -20.73 -8.18 -9.17
N ASN A 372 -22.08 -8.03 -9.06
CA ASN A 372 -22.83 -8.50 -7.90
C ASN A 372 -22.87 -10.02 -7.78
N GLN A 373 -23.08 -10.74 -8.89
CA GLN A 373 -23.03 -12.22 -8.90
C GLN A 373 -21.66 -12.71 -8.41
N MET A 374 -20.58 -12.02 -8.79
CA MET A 374 -19.22 -12.35 -8.34
C MET A 374 -19.02 -12.06 -6.84
N LEU A 375 -19.64 -10.98 -6.32
CA LEU A 375 -19.64 -10.68 -4.88
C LEU A 375 -20.38 -11.79 -4.10
N ASP A 376 -21.56 -12.21 -4.57
CA ASP A 376 -22.34 -13.26 -3.93
C ASP A 376 -21.60 -14.61 -3.97
N LEU A 377 -20.95 -14.92 -5.09
CA LEU A 377 -20.12 -16.11 -5.23
C LEU A 377 -18.93 -16.08 -4.26
N MET A 378 -18.25 -14.93 -4.14
CA MET A 378 -17.16 -14.71 -3.20
C MET A 378 -17.58 -15.03 -1.76
N VAL A 379 -18.73 -14.49 -1.33
CA VAL A 379 -19.29 -14.72 0.02
C VAL A 379 -19.68 -16.19 0.21
N SER A 380 -20.32 -16.81 -0.79
CA SER A 380 -20.73 -18.23 -0.73
C SER A 380 -19.55 -19.18 -0.61
N LYS A 381 -18.39 -18.80 -1.14
CA LYS A 381 -17.13 -19.56 -1.04
C LYS A 381 -16.35 -19.28 0.26
N GLY A 382 -16.90 -18.48 1.18
CA GLY A 382 -16.27 -18.15 2.45
C GLY A 382 -15.11 -17.14 2.32
N CYS A 383 -15.03 -16.40 1.22
CA CYS A 383 -14.09 -15.29 1.06
C CYS A 383 -14.78 -14.00 1.49
N ASP A 384 -14.32 -13.40 2.61
CA ASP A 384 -14.91 -12.15 3.10
C ASP A 384 -14.54 -10.96 2.20
N PRO A 385 -15.54 -10.19 1.69
CA PRO A 385 -15.29 -8.96 0.97
C PRO A 385 -14.58 -7.93 1.87
N ASN A 386 -13.55 -7.32 1.33
CA ASN A 386 -12.79 -6.29 2.02
C ASN A 386 -13.15 -4.88 1.50
N ILE A 387 -12.47 -3.86 2.03
CA ILE A 387 -12.69 -2.47 1.62
C ILE A 387 -12.45 -2.24 0.14
N VAL A 388 -11.50 -2.95 -0.49
CA VAL A 388 -11.22 -2.82 -1.93
C VAL A 388 -12.42 -3.33 -2.74
N THR A 389 -12.95 -4.52 -2.40
CA THR A 389 -14.12 -5.12 -3.05
C THR A 389 -15.32 -4.16 -3.04
N TYR A 390 -15.64 -3.60 -1.85
CA TYR A 390 -16.76 -2.68 -1.72
C TYR A 390 -16.51 -1.35 -2.45
N SER A 391 -15.29 -0.79 -2.37
CA SER A 391 -14.97 0.48 -3.02
C SER A 391 -15.02 0.37 -4.55
N SER A 392 -14.57 -0.75 -5.14
CA SER A 392 -14.69 -1.01 -6.59
C SER A 392 -16.15 -1.06 -7.03
N LEU A 393 -17.02 -1.78 -6.28
CA LEU A 393 -18.45 -1.83 -6.58
C LEU A 393 -19.13 -0.47 -6.43
N ILE A 394 -18.90 0.24 -5.33
CA ILE A 394 -19.43 1.60 -5.09
C ILE A 394 -19.02 2.53 -6.22
N ASN A 395 -17.74 2.49 -6.64
CA ASN A 395 -17.25 3.28 -7.76
C ASN A 395 -17.95 2.91 -9.08
N GLY A 396 -18.17 1.62 -9.33
CA GLY A 396 -18.92 1.13 -10.49
C GLY A 396 -20.36 1.68 -10.51
N TYR A 397 -21.06 1.61 -9.38
CA TYR A 397 -22.40 2.17 -9.25
C TYR A 397 -22.44 3.69 -9.44
N CYS A 398 -21.49 4.42 -8.86
CA CYS A 398 -21.40 5.88 -9.04
C CYS A 398 -21.15 6.23 -10.51
N LYS A 399 -20.27 5.53 -11.22
CA LYS A 399 -20.03 5.76 -12.66
C LYS A 399 -21.20 5.42 -13.56
N ALA A 400 -22.03 4.47 -13.14
CA ALA A 400 -23.26 4.10 -13.82
C ALA A 400 -24.46 4.99 -13.45
N GLU A 401 -24.24 6.13 -12.78
CA GLU A 401 -25.25 7.06 -12.29
C GLU A 401 -26.26 6.45 -11.29
N ARG A 402 -25.96 5.26 -10.73
CA ARG A 402 -26.78 4.53 -9.75
C ARG A 402 -26.26 4.75 -8.33
N VAL A 403 -26.12 6.00 -7.93
CA VAL A 403 -25.44 6.39 -6.68
C VAL A 403 -26.18 5.88 -5.43
N ASP A 404 -27.51 5.80 -5.48
CA ASP A 404 -28.33 5.31 -4.36
C ASP A 404 -28.05 3.83 -4.05
N ASP A 405 -27.87 3.00 -5.09
CA ASP A 405 -27.48 1.59 -4.94
C ASP A 405 -26.07 1.49 -4.36
N GLY A 406 -25.15 2.35 -4.81
CA GLY A 406 -23.79 2.47 -4.25
C GLY A 406 -23.82 2.83 -2.76
N PHE A 407 -24.74 3.72 -2.36
CA PHE A 407 -24.92 4.11 -0.96
C PHE A 407 -25.52 3.00 -0.10
N GLU A 408 -26.46 2.22 -0.65
CA GLU A 408 -26.98 1.04 0.04
C GLU A 408 -25.88 0.00 0.27
N LEU A 409 -25.01 -0.19 -0.72
CA LEU A 409 -23.84 -1.06 -0.58
C LEU A 409 -22.86 -0.58 0.49
N PHE A 410 -22.65 0.73 0.60
CA PHE A 410 -21.87 1.35 1.68
C PHE A 410 -22.48 1.06 3.06
N ARG A 411 -23.81 1.09 3.20
CA ARG A 411 -24.49 0.69 4.43
C ARG A 411 -24.27 -0.78 4.75
N LYS A 412 -24.41 -1.67 3.75
CA LYS A 412 -24.15 -3.11 3.89
C LYS A 412 -22.70 -3.39 4.32
N MET A 413 -21.73 -2.66 3.75
CA MET A 413 -20.33 -2.72 4.15
C MET A 413 -20.14 -2.41 5.64
N SER A 414 -20.76 -1.31 6.10
CA SER A 414 -20.67 -0.88 7.50
C SER A 414 -21.32 -1.89 8.46
N LEU A 415 -22.45 -2.51 8.09
CA LEU A 415 -23.12 -3.55 8.86
C LEU A 415 -22.28 -4.82 9.02
N ARG A 416 -21.42 -5.13 8.03
CA ARG A 416 -20.46 -6.25 8.10
C ARG A 416 -19.16 -5.90 8.85
N GLY A 417 -19.07 -4.73 9.45
CA GLY A 417 -17.91 -4.29 10.22
C GLY A 417 -16.71 -3.84 9.36
N VAL A 418 -16.88 -3.69 8.04
CA VAL A 418 -15.82 -3.16 7.16
C VAL A 418 -15.81 -1.64 7.29
N VAL A 419 -14.70 -1.08 7.74
CA VAL A 419 -14.55 0.37 7.95
C VAL A 419 -14.22 1.06 6.63
N ALA A 420 -15.03 2.06 6.27
CA ALA A 420 -14.79 2.88 5.09
C ALA A 420 -13.55 3.77 5.27
N ASN A 421 -12.78 3.95 4.19
CA ASN A 421 -11.63 4.83 4.15
C ASN A 421 -11.95 6.14 3.38
N THR A 422 -10.97 7.03 3.29
CA THR A 422 -11.07 8.30 2.55
C THR A 422 -11.56 8.09 1.12
N VAL A 423 -11.04 7.09 0.41
CA VAL A 423 -11.41 6.78 -0.99
C VAL A 423 -12.91 6.44 -1.11
N THR A 424 -13.43 5.57 -0.21
CA THR A 424 -14.84 5.17 -0.24
C THR A 424 -15.78 6.38 -0.05
N TYR A 425 -15.45 7.25 0.92
CA TYR A 425 -16.22 8.48 1.15
C TYR A 425 -16.14 9.43 -0.04
N SER A 426 -14.93 9.70 -0.55
CA SER A 426 -14.72 10.62 -1.67
C SER A 426 -15.43 10.15 -2.95
N THR A 427 -15.47 8.84 -3.21
CA THR A 427 -16.19 8.26 -4.34
C THR A 427 -17.70 8.51 -4.23
N LEU A 428 -18.29 8.30 -3.06
CA LEU A 428 -19.72 8.56 -2.83
C LEU A 428 -20.04 10.06 -2.89
N ILE A 429 -19.22 10.91 -2.25
CA ILE A 429 -19.38 12.36 -2.30
C ILE A 429 -19.36 12.84 -3.75
N HIS A 430 -18.40 12.35 -4.55
CA HIS A 430 -18.32 12.68 -5.98
C HIS A 430 -19.59 12.25 -6.74
N GLY A 431 -20.03 11.01 -6.56
CA GLY A 431 -21.25 10.51 -7.21
C GLY A 431 -22.50 11.32 -6.84
N PHE A 432 -22.66 11.68 -5.56
CA PHE A 432 -23.78 12.52 -5.12
C PHE A 432 -23.69 13.96 -5.62
N CYS A 433 -22.49 14.55 -5.71
CA CYS A 433 -22.29 15.85 -6.33
C CYS A 433 -22.66 15.83 -7.82
N GLN A 434 -22.23 14.82 -8.57
CA GLN A 434 -22.59 14.67 -9.98
C GLN A 434 -24.09 14.46 -10.23
N SER A 435 -24.77 13.76 -9.32
CA SER A 435 -26.22 13.56 -9.40
C SER A 435 -27.07 14.73 -8.85
N GLY A 436 -26.43 15.84 -8.45
CA GLY A 436 -27.12 17.03 -7.91
C GLY A 436 -27.65 16.86 -6.47
N LYS A 437 -27.35 15.74 -5.80
CA LYS A 437 -27.83 15.45 -4.42
C LYS A 437 -26.84 15.99 -3.38
N LEU A 438 -26.60 17.30 -3.40
CA LEU A 438 -25.57 17.96 -2.58
C LEU A 438 -25.75 17.80 -1.07
N GLU A 439 -26.98 17.79 -0.57
CA GLU A 439 -27.21 17.66 0.88
C GLU A 439 -26.70 16.31 1.39
N VAL A 440 -26.91 15.22 0.63
CA VAL A 440 -26.38 13.89 0.98
C VAL A 440 -24.83 13.87 0.92
N ALA A 441 -24.24 14.55 -0.07
CA ALA A 441 -22.79 14.69 -0.16
C ALA A 441 -22.19 15.41 1.06
N LYS A 442 -22.85 16.48 1.53
CA LYS A 442 -22.45 17.22 2.74
C LYS A 442 -22.61 16.38 4.01
N GLU A 443 -23.72 15.64 4.15
CA GLU A 443 -23.92 14.72 5.26
C GLU A 443 -22.82 13.63 5.30
N LEU A 444 -22.44 13.09 4.15
CA LEU A 444 -21.36 12.12 4.04
C LEU A 444 -20.01 12.72 4.45
N PHE A 445 -19.73 13.95 4.02
CA PHE A 445 -18.51 14.64 4.42
C PHE A 445 -18.47 14.88 5.95
N GLN A 446 -19.58 15.30 6.55
CA GLN A 446 -19.69 15.45 8.01
C GLN A 446 -19.55 14.11 8.74
N ALA A 447 -20.16 13.04 8.21
CA ALA A 447 -20.05 11.69 8.74
C ALA A 447 -18.60 11.18 8.69
N MET A 448 -17.87 11.47 7.60
CA MET A 448 -16.44 11.16 7.45
C MET A 448 -15.61 11.80 8.57
N VAL A 449 -15.77 13.09 8.80
CA VAL A 449 -15.07 13.84 9.86
C VAL A 449 -15.44 13.31 11.24
N SER A 450 -16.73 13.08 11.52
CA SER A 450 -17.22 12.59 12.82
C SER A 450 -16.69 11.18 13.15
N ARG A 451 -16.49 10.33 12.15
CA ARG A 451 -15.91 8.99 12.28
C ARG A 451 -14.39 8.98 12.32
N ARG A 452 -13.74 10.15 12.36
CA ARG A 452 -12.29 10.33 12.40
C ARG A 452 -11.56 9.75 11.17
N VAL A 453 -12.22 9.74 10.03
CA VAL A 453 -11.60 9.49 8.73
C VAL A 453 -11.19 10.85 8.19
N PRO A 454 -9.88 11.19 8.11
CA PRO A 454 -9.46 12.54 7.72
C PRO A 454 -9.75 12.78 6.24
N PRO A 455 -10.48 13.87 5.87
CA PRO A 455 -10.57 14.31 4.49
C PRO A 455 -9.17 14.70 3.97
N ASP A 456 -8.85 14.26 2.77
CA ASP A 456 -7.65 14.67 2.05
C ASP A 456 -7.95 15.80 1.06
N ILE A 457 -6.91 16.32 0.41
CA ILE A 457 -7.04 17.40 -0.56
C ILE A 457 -7.96 17.02 -1.74
N VAL A 458 -8.00 15.73 -2.10
CA VAL A 458 -8.86 15.21 -3.17
C VAL A 458 -10.32 15.26 -2.74
N THR A 459 -10.63 14.88 -1.49
CA THR A 459 -11.99 14.97 -0.93
C THR A 459 -12.49 16.42 -0.96
N TYR A 460 -11.65 17.38 -0.56
CA TYR A 460 -12.02 18.80 -0.62
C TYR A 460 -12.24 19.29 -2.05
N LYS A 461 -11.36 18.92 -3.00
CA LYS A 461 -11.55 19.25 -4.43
C LYS A 461 -12.88 18.76 -4.97
N ILE A 462 -13.22 17.50 -4.69
CA ILE A 462 -14.48 16.90 -5.11
C ILE A 462 -15.69 17.66 -4.55
N LEU A 463 -15.65 18.01 -3.26
CA LEU A 463 -16.75 18.72 -2.63
C LEU A 463 -16.89 20.16 -3.15
N LEU A 464 -15.75 20.89 -3.31
CA LEU A 464 -15.74 22.25 -3.83
C LEU A 464 -16.22 22.30 -5.29
N ASP A 465 -15.72 21.38 -6.13
CA ASP A 465 -16.12 21.27 -7.53
C ASP A 465 -17.62 20.97 -7.65
N GLY A 466 -18.11 20.00 -6.89
CA GLY A 466 -19.54 19.68 -6.84
C GLY A 466 -20.41 20.86 -6.36
N LEU A 467 -19.96 21.65 -5.40
CA LEU A 467 -20.68 22.84 -4.94
C LEU A 467 -20.71 23.93 -6.01
N CYS A 468 -19.58 24.16 -6.68
CA CYS A 468 -19.48 25.16 -7.75
C CYS A 468 -20.34 24.78 -8.97
N ASP A 469 -20.29 23.51 -9.40
CA ASP A 469 -21.04 23.02 -10.55
C ASP A 469 -22.57 23.08 -10.34
N ASN A 470 -22.99 22.94 -9.08
CA ASN A 470 -24.43 23.01 -8.73
C ASN A 470 -24.87 24.42 -8.25
N GLY A 471 -24.05 25.46 -8.47
CA GLY A 471 -24.42 26.86 -8.19
C GLY A 471 -24.38 27.27 -6.71
N GLU A 472 -23.76 26.47 -5.83
CA GLU A 472 -23.61 26.79 -4.40
C GLU A 472 -22.25 27.43 -4.09
N LEU A 473 -21.82 28.40 -4.88
CA LEU A 473 -20.52 29.06 -4.75
C LEU A 473 -20.26 29.63 -3.34
N GLU A 474 -21.27 30.22 -2.69
CA GLU A 474 -21.11 30.81 -1.34
C GLU A 474 -20.65 29.75 -0.32
N LYS A 475 -21.25 28.56 -0.37
CA LYS A 475 -20.85 27.45 0.51
C LYS A 475 -19.45 26.91 0.17
N ALA A 476 -19.10 26.90 -1.12
CA ALA A 476 -17.74 26.54 -1.56
C ALA A 476 -16.71 27.55 -1.01
N MET A 477 -17.03 28.83 -1.04
CA MET A 477 -16.17 29.89 -0.49
C MET A 477 -15.98 29.77 1.03
N GLU A 478 -17.02 29.44 1.79
CA GLU A 478 -16.91 29.19 3.23
C GLU A 478 -15.94 28.02 3.55
N ILE A 479 -16.01 26.94 2.77
CA ILE A 479 -15.10 25.81 2.93
C ILE A 479 -13.68 26.21 2.56
N PHE A 480 -13.50 26.90 1.43
CA PHE A 480 -12.21 27.38 0.97
C PHE A 480 -11.53 28.30 2.01
N GLU A 481 -12.27 29.24 2.61
CA GLU A 481 -11.75 30.09 3.72
C GLU A 481 -11.34 29.26 4.94
N LYS A 482 -12.13 28.25 5.33
CA LYS A 482 -11.78 27.34 6.42
C LYS A 482 -10.48 26.57 6.12
N MET A 483 -10.29 26.13 4.89
CA MET A 483 -9.05 25.46 4.46
C MET A 483 -7.85 26.42 4.57
N GLN A 484 -7.99 27.67 4.12
CA GLN A 484 -6.93 28.68 4.25
C GLN A 484 -6.56 28.95 5.73
N LYS A 485 -7.57 29.07 6.61
CA LYS A 485 -7.38 29.30 8.06
C LYS A 485 -6.70 28.10 8.76
N SER A 486 -6.91 26.87 8.25
CA SER A 486 -6.33 25.65 8.82
C SER A 486 -4.85 25.42 8.44
N LYS A 487 -4.21 26.34 7.70
CA LYS A 487 -2.84 26.23 7.16
C LYS A 487 -2.61 24.96 6.32
N MET A 488 -3.65 24.45 5.69
CA MET A 488 -3.51 23.36 4.72
C MET A 488 -2.77 23.91 3.48
N GLU A 489 -1.81 23.16 2.98
CA GLU A 489 -1.15 23.51 1.71
C GLU A 489 -2.16 23.35 0.56
N LEU A 490 -2.60 24.47 0.01
CA LEU A 490 -3.54 24.50 -1.11
C LEU A 490 -2.75 24.46 -2.42
N ASP A 491 -3.07 23.49 -3.26
CA ASP A 491 -2.48 23.40 -4.59
C ASP A 491 -3.26 24.24 -5.62
N ILE A 492 -2.67 24.45 -6.81
CA ILE A 492 -3.29 25.22 -7.89
C ILE A 492 -4.65 24.64 -8.31
N GLY A 493 -4.88 23.34 -8.16
CA GLY A 493 -6.14 22.69 -8.51
C GLY A 493 -7.34 23.21 -7.70
N ILE A 494 -7.16 23.52 -6.41
CA ILE A 494 -8.22 24.11 -5.57
C ILE A 494 -8.54 25.52 -6.05
N TYR A 495 -7.51 26.33 -6.32
CA TYR A 495 -7.72 27.70 -6.84
C TYR A 495 -8.43 27.66 -8.19
N ASN A 496 -8.08 26.74 -9.07
CA ASN A 496 -8.73 26.54 -10.36
C ASN A 496 -10.23 26.23 -10.22
N ILE A 497 -10.60 25.38 -9.25
CA ILE A 497 -12.02 25.06 -8.98
C ILE A 497 -12.77 26.33 -8.52
N ILE A 498 -12.22 27.09 -7.59
CA ILE A 498 -12.86 28.31 -7.07
C ILE A 498 -12.96 29.39 -8.16
N ILE A 499 -11.89 29.65 -8.91
CA ILE A 499 -11.88 30.61 -10.01
C ILE A 499 -12.91 30.19 -11.09
N HIS A 500 -12.99 28.91 -11.42
CA HIS A 500 -14.00 28.37 -12.35
C HIS A 500 -15.42 28.58 -11.82
N GLY A 501 -15.67 28.27 -10.54
CA GLY A 501 -16.95 28.50 -9.90
C GLY A 501 -17.37 29.97 -9.93
N MET A 502 -16.46 30.90 -9.60
CA MET A 502 -16.70 32.36 -9.67
C MET A 502 -17.01 32.80 -11.09
N CYS A 503 -16.27 32.32 -12.09
CA CYS A 503 -16.53 32.63 -13.50
C CYS A 503 -17.88 32.11 -13.98
N ASN A 504 -18.32 30.96 -13.51
CA ASN A 504 -19.62 30.39 -13.86
C ASN A 504 -20.78 31.13 -13.18
N ASP A 505 -20.57 31.60 -11.93
CA ASP A 505 -21.55 32.41 -11.19
C ASP A 505 -21.60 33.89 -11.65
N GLY A 506 -20.79 34.26 -12.64
CA GLY A 506 -20.73 35.63 -13.18
C GLY A 506 -19.86 36.58 -12.37
N LYS A 507 -19.22 36.15 -11.28
CA LYS A 507 -18.32 36.94 -10.41
C LYS A 507 -16.89 36.98 -10.98
N VAL A 508 -16.78 37.40 -12.26
CA VAL A 508 -15.50 37.35 -13.00
C VAL A 508 -14.48 38.34 -12.43
N ASP A 509 -14.93 39.44 -11.84
CA ASP A 509 -14.01 40.43 -11.23
C ASP A 509 -13.38 39.87 -9.96
N ASP A 510 -14.15 39.20 -9.11
CA ASP A 510 -13.63 38.52 -7.90
C ASP A 510 -12.68 37.38 -8.30
N ALA A 511 -13.00 36.66 -9.38
CA ALA A 511 -12.13 35.61 -9.95
C ALA A 511 -10.79 36.20 -10.42
N TRP A 512 -10.83 37.39 -11.05
CA TRP A 512 -9.64 38.10 -11.48
C TRP A 512 -8.75 38.53 -10.30
N ASP A 513 -9.36 39.07 -9.24
CA ASP A 513 -8.63 39.47 -8.03
C ASP A 513 -7.95 38.25 -7.37
N LEU A 514 -8.67 37.14 -7.32
CA LEU A 514 -8.11 35.88 -6.82
C LEU A 514 -6.94 35.39 -7.69
N PHE A 515 -7.11 35.41 -9.02
CA PHE A 515 -6.06 35.05 -9.98
C PHE A 515 -4.80 35.91 -9.78
N CYS A 516 -4.95 37.22 -9.70
CA CYS A 516 -3.83 38.16 -9.48
C CYS A 516 -3.14 37.95 -8.12
N SER A 517 -3.85 37.42 -7.12
CA SER A 517 -3.28 37.12 -5.82
C SER A 517 -2.43 35.84 -5.74
N LEU A 518 -2.53 34.94 -6.73
CA LEU A 518 -1.85 33.64 -6.72
C LEU A 518 -0.32 33.75 -6.56
N PRO A 519 0.39 34.58 -7.35
CA PRO A 519 1.85 34.72 -7.21
C PRO A 519 2.28 35.23 -5.81
N VAL A 520 1.51 36.16 -5.22
CA VAL A 520 1.75 36.69 -3.88
C VAL A 520 1.60 35.61 -2.80
N ARG A 521 0.72 34.62 -3.06
CA ARG A 521 0.52 33.45 -2.19
C ARG A 521 1.53 32.32 -2.45
N GLY A 522 2.49 32.52 -3.36
CA GLY A 522 3.48 31.51 -3.71
C GLY A 522 2.96 30.39 -4.62
N VAL A 523 1.76 30.56 -5.23
CA VAL A 523 1.16 29.59 -6.14
C VAL A 523 1.31 30.11 -7.56
N LYS A 524 1.94 29.32 -8.45
CA LYS A 524 2.08 29.69 -9.86
C LYS A 524 0.82 29.26 -10.64
N PRO A 525 0.17 30.17 -11.40
CA PRO A 525 -0.87 29.79 -12.34
C PRO A 525 -0.35 28.75 -13.35
N ASP A 526 -1.20 27.82 -13.77
CA ASP A 526 -0.91 26.88 -14.85
C ASP A 526 -1.75 27.20 -16.11
N VAL A 527 -1.49 26.49 -17.21
CA VAL A 527 -2.25 26.64 -18.48
C VAL A 527 -3.76 26.54 -18.24
N LYS A 528 -4.19 25.65 -17.33
CA LYS A 528 -5.60 25.49 -16.98
C LYS A 528 -6.16 26.73 -16.28
N THR A 529 -5.38 27.39 -15.40
CA THR A 529 -5.78 28.62 -14.71
C THR A 529 -6.05 29.74 -15.73
N TYR A 530 -5.12 29.92 -16.69
CA TYR A 530 -5.29 30.89 -17.77
C TYR A 530 -6.52 30.59 -18.61
N ASN A 531 -6.73 29.34 -19.01
CA ASN A 531 -7.89 28.93 -19.80
C ASN A 531 -9.23 29.20 -19.10
N ILE A 532 -9.28 28.96 -17.78
CA ILE A 532 -10.48 29.26 -16.96
C ILE A 532 -10.76 30.76 -16.95
N MET A 533 -9.74 31.59 -16.72
CA MET A 533 -9.91 33.04 -16.69
C MET A 533 -10.25 33.64 -18.05
N ILE A 534 -9.56 33.21 -19.12
CA ILE A 534 -9.89 33.59 -20.49
C ILE A 534 -11.35 33.22 -20.81
N GLY A 535 -11.77 32.00 -20.47
CA GLY A 535 -13.14 31.55 -20.62
C GLY A 535 -14.16 32.40 -19.87
N GLY A 536 -13.85 32.79 -18.61
CA GLY A 536 -14.66 33.69 -17.78
C GLY A 536 -14.80 35.10 -18.40
N LEU A 537 -13.68 35.69 -18.82
CA LEU A 537 -13.68 37.00 -19.50
C LEU A 537 -14.46 36.97 -20.81
N CYS A 538 -14.31 35.90 -21.60
CA CYS A 538 -15.08 35.69 -22.83
C CYS A 538 -16.59 35.58 -22.57
N LYS A 539 -17.02 34.86 -21.50
CA LYS A 539 -18.42 34.77 -21.10
C LYS A 539 -18.99 36.12 -20.64
N LYS A 540 -18.19 36.93 -19.96
CA LYS A 540 -18.55 38.30 -19.55
C LYS A 540 -18.61 39.28 -20.73
N GLY A 541 -18.08 38.91 -21.89
CA GLY A 541 -17.99 39.79 -23.07
C GLY A 541 -16.78 40.73 -23.06
N SER A 542 -15.84 40.54 -22.14
CA SER A 542 -14.59 41.34 -22.07
C SER A 542 -13.52 40.73 -22.99
N LEU A 543 -13.70 40.83 -24.31
CA LEU A 543 -12.80 40.26 -25.30
C LEU A 543 -11.39 40.87 -25.20
N SER A 544 -11.30 42.21 -25.06
CA SER A 544 -10.00 42.88 -24.89
C SER A 544 -9.23 42.38 -23.63
N GLY A 545 -9.95 42.09 -22.55
CA GLY A 545 -9.35 41.51 -21.35
C GLY A 545 -8.85 40.08 -21.59
N ALA A 546 -9.58 39.29 -22.37
CA ALA A 546 -9.20 37.94 -22.74
C ALA A 546 -7.93 37.91 -23.61
N ASP A 547 -7.85 38.85 -24.57
CA ASP A 547 -6.68 38.99 -25.45
C ASP A 547 -5.43 39.45 -24.71
N ILE A 548 -5.58 40.37 -23.76
CA ILE A 548 -4.47 40.79 -22.88
C ILE A 548 -3.96 39.60 -22.07
N LEU A 549 -4.87 38.81 -21.49
CA LEU A 549 -4.50 37.65 -20.68
C LEU A 549 -3.87 36.54 -21.54
N PHE A 550 -4.32 36.35 -22.77
CA PHE A 550 -3.72 35.44 -23.72
C PHE A 550 -2.25 35.78 -24.02
N ARG A 551 -1.97 37.08 -24.30
CA ARG A 551 -0.58 37.53 -24.50
C ARG A 551 0.26 37.39 -23.23
N LYS A 552 -0.31 37.72 -22.08
CA LYS A 552 0.38 37.56 -20.80
C LYS A 552 0.73 36.07 -20.49
N MET A 553 -0.11 35.14 -20.92
CA MET A 553 0.16 33.70 -20.79
C MET A 553 1.46 33.31 -21.50
N GLU A 554 1.71 33.88 -22.71
CA GLU A 554 2.94 33.66 -23.47
C GLU A 554 4.16 34.32 -22.80
N GLU A 555 3.99 35.54 -22.27
CA GLU A 555 5.04 36.25 -21.53
C GLU A 555 5.47 35.49 -20.26
N ASP A 556 4.54 34.80 -19.59
CA ASP A 556 4.76 33.99 -18.41
C ASP A 556 5.27 32.54 -18.75
N GLU A 557 5.74 32.33 -20.00
CA GLU A 557 6.30 31.06 -20.51
C GLU A 557 5.29 29.90 -20.54
N HIS A 558 4.00 30.18 -20.58
CA HIS A 558 2.95 29.18 -20.74
C HIS A 558 2.46 29.15 -22.19
N ALA A 559 2.81 28.09 -22.93
CA ALA A 559 2.33 27.93 -24.29
C ALA A 559 0.81 27.72 -24.34
N PRO A 560 0.05 28.52 -25.11
CA PRO A 560 -1.38 28.30 -25.36
C PRO A 560 -1.64 26.91 -25.94
N ASP A 561 -2.71 26.29 -25.50
CA ASP A 561 -3.15 24.97 -25.99
C ASP A 561 -4.37 25.09 -26.93
N GLY A 562 -4.79 23.95 -27.50
CA GLY A 562 -5.96 23.92 -28.37
C GLY A 562 -7.24 24.43 -27.70
N CYS A 563 -7.37 24.30 -26.37
CA CYS A 563 -8.51 24.81 -25.61
C CYS A 563 -8.50 26.34 -25.53
N THR A 564 -7.32 26.95 -25.35
CA THR A 564 -7.12 28.40 -25.33
C THR A 564 -7.59 29.01 -26.67
N TYR A 565 -7.04 28.51 -27.80
CA TYR A 565 -7.41 29.01 -29.14
C TYR A 565 -8.89 28.82 -29.43
N ASN A 566 -9.44 27.62 -29.21
CA ASN A 566 -10.85 27.34 -29.48
C ASN A 566 -11.79 28.23 -28.64
N THR A 567 -11.43 28.54 -27.40
CA THR A 567 -12.23 29.43 -26.53
C THR A 567 -12.24 30.87 -27.04
N LEU A 568 -11.08 31.41 -27.42
CA LEU A 568 -10.96 32.77 -27.99
C LEU A 568 -11.65 32.88 -29.36
N ILE A 569 -11.42 31.92 -30.25
CA ILE A 569 -12.07 31.88 -31.56
C ILE A 569 -13.60 31.93 -31.43
N ARG A 570 -14.17 31.08 -30.56
CA ARG A 570 -15.63 31.10 -30.31
C ARG A 570 -16.13 32.42 -29.71
N ALA A 571 -15.32 33.05 -28.88
CA ALA A 571 -15.68 34.33 -28.26
C ALA A 571 -15.68 35.47 -29.28
N HIS A 572 -14.64 35.60 -30.09
CA HIS A 572 -14.55 36.61 -31.16
C HIS A 572 -15.62 36.40 -32.24
N LEU A 573 -15.90 35.14 -32.64
CA LEU A 573 -16.99 34.84 -33.56
C LEU A 573 -18.37 35.28 -33.03
N ARG A 574 -18.65 35.07 -31.73
CA ARG A 574 -19.88 35.58 -31.09
C ARG A 574 -19.93 37.11 -31.06
N GLY A 575 -18.79 37.75 -30.85
CA GLY A 575 -18.63 39.20 -30.91
C GLY A 575 -18.64 39.80 -32.29
N SER A 576 -18.80 38.98 -33.35
CA SER A 576 -18.74 39.39 -34.78
C SER A 576 -17.38 39.94 -35.20
N ASP A 577 -16.31 39.64 -34.46
CA ASP A 577 -14.94 40.00 -34.86
C ASP A 577 -14.32 38.85 -35.66
N ILE A 578 -14.62 38.91 -36.96
CA ILE A 578 -14.23 37.88 -37.93
C ILE A 578 -12.72 37.92 -38.19
N ASN A 579 -12.12 39.13 -38.17
CA ASN A 579 -10.71 39.30 -38.52
C ASN A 579 -9.80 38.66 -37.45
N THR A 580 -10.00 38.99 -36.19
CA THR A 580 -9.23 38.39 -35.09
C THR A 580 -9.47 36.87 -34.99
N SER A 581 -10.70 36.40 -35.27
CA SER A 581 -10.98 34.96 -35.34
C SER A 581 -10.18 34.26 -36.43
N ALA A 582 -10.00 34.88 -37.60
CA ALA A 582 -9.20 34.33 -38.68
C ALA A 582 -7.70 34.26 -38.32
N GLU A 583 -7.18 35.33 -37.73
CA GLU A 583 -5.78 35.36 -37.23
C GLU A 583 -5.51 34.27 -36.20
N LEU A 584 -6.40 34.09 -35.21
CA LEU A 584 -6.30 33.04 -34.19
C LEU A 584 -6.38 31.63 -34.80
N ILE A 585 -7.20 31.40 -35.85
CA ILE A 585 -7.25 30.13 -36.56
C ILE A 585 -5.93 29.82 -37.26
N GLU A 586 -5.32 30.82 -37.92
CA GLU A 586 -4.03 30.66 -38.59
C GLU A 586 -2.91 30.39 -37.59
N GLU A 587 -2.95 31.05 -36.44
CA GLU A 587 -1.98 30.84 -35.36
C GLU A 587 -2.14 29.45 -34.71
N MET A 588 -3.37 29.04 -34.39
CA MET A 588 -3.69 27.70 -33.91
C MET A 588 -3.13 26.62 -34.82
N LYS A 589 -3.25 26.78 -36.15
CA LYS A 589 -2.69 25.87 -37.15
C LYS A 589 -1.16 25.84 -37.15
N ARG A 590 -0.52 27.01 -37.05
CA ARG A 590 0.94 27.10 -36.95
C ARG A 590 1.46 26.30 -35.75
N CYS A 591 0.69 26.31 -34.64
CA CYS A 591 0.97 25.53 -33.45
C CYS A 591 0.52 24.05 -33.53
N ARG A 592 0.02 23.59 -34.70
CA ARG A 592 -0.46 22.22 -34.96
C ARG A 592 -1.69 21.81 -34.15
N PHE A 593 -2.50 22.72 -33.69
CA PHE A 593 -3.78 22.44 -33.05
C PHE A 593 -4.92 22.42 -34.07
N ALA A 594 -5.98 21.65 -33.75
CA ALA A 594 -7.19 21.56 -34.58
C ALA A 594 -8.38 22.20 -33.84
N ALA A 595 -9.35 22.69 -34.64
CA ALA A 595 -10.61 23.16 -34.09
C ALA A 595 -11.41 22.02 -33.49
N ASP A 596 -12.00 22.26 -32.32
CA ASP A 596 -12.88 21.31 -31.65
C ASP A 596 -14.27 21.24 -32.30
N ALA A 597 -15.03 20.18 -31.98
CA ALA A 597 -16.38 20.00 -32.57
C ALA A 597 -17.32 21.18 -32.31
N SER A 598 -17.16 21.86 -31.14
CA SER A 598 -17.98 23.03 -30.81
C SER A 598 -17.65 24.25 -31.64
N THR A 599 -16.38 24.49 -31.95
CA THR A 599 -15.91 25.57 -32.83
C THR A 599 -16.32 25.30 -34.25
N ILE A 600 -16.15 24.07 -34.75
CA ILE A 600 -16.60 23.67 -36.10
C ILE A 600 -18.11 23.84 -36.26
N LYS A 601 -18.90 23.36 -35.27
CA LYS A 601 -20.37 23.52 -35.27
C LYS A 601 -20.76 25.00 -35.37
N MET A 602 -20.15 25.86 -34.54
CA MET A 602 -20.43 27.29 -34.52
C MET A 602 -20.15 27.94 -35.91
N VAL A 603 -19.04 27.60 -36.55
CA VAL A 603 -18.69 28.10 -37.88
C VAL A 603 -19.69 27.62 -38.93
N ILE A 604 -20.13 26.36 -38.90
CA ILE A 604 -21.17 25.83 -39.79
C ILE A 604 -22.51 26.55 -39.58
N ASP A 605 -22.92 26.78 -38.35
CA ASP A 605 -24.16 27.51 -38.03
C ASP A 605 -24.09 28.96 -38.58
N MET A 606 -22.95 29.66 -38.40
CA MET A 606 -22.75 31.03 -38.90
C MET A 606 -22.62 31.12 -40.42
N LEU A 607 -22.15 30.06 -41.07
CA LEU A 607 -22.16 29.94 -42.55
C LEU A 607 -23.57 29.77 -43.09
N SER A 608 -24.40 28.95 -42.43
CA SER A 608 -25.81 28.74 -42.80
C SER A 608 -26.65 30.01 -42.66
N ASP A 609 -26.30 30.83 -41.65
CA ASP A 609 -26.94 32.13 -41.39
C ASP A 609 -26.40 33.28 -42.31
N GLY A 610 -25.43 32.99 -43.16
CA GLY A 610 -24.83 33.98 -44.07
C GLY A 610 -23.92 35.01 -43.38
N ARG A 611 -23.49 34.76 -42.17
CA ARG A 611 -22.59 35.65 -41.38
C ARG A 611 -21.11 35.41 -41.67
N LEU A 612 -20.76 34.28 -42.28
CA LEU A 612 -19.38 33.90 -42.63
C LEU A 612 -19.30 33.44 -44.10
N ASP A 613 -18.13 33.59 -44.73
CA ASP A 613 -17.83 33.09 -46.05
C ASP A 613 -17.31 31.64 -46.02
N LYS A 614 -17.51 30.89 -47.12
CA LYS A 614 -17.01 29.50 -47.26
C LYS A 614 -15.50 29.38 -47.04
N LYS A 615 -14.73 30.41 -47.31
CA LYS A 615 -13.28 30.46 -47.04
C LYS A 615 -12.94 30.16 -45.60
N PHE A 616 -13.82 30.50 -44.63
CA PHE A 616 -13.59 30.25 -43.21
C PHE A 616 -13.64 28.76 -42.87
N LEU A 617 -14.50 27.99 -43.54
CA LEU A 617 -14.55 26.54 -43.38
C LEU A 617 -13.30 25.88 -44.02
N ASP A 618 -12.85 26.39 -45.15
CA ASP A 618 -11.64 25.91 -45.80
C ASP A 618 -10.40 26.17 -44.94
N MET A 619 -10.37 27.29 -44.24
CA MET A 619 -9.33 27.55 -43.23
C MET A 619 -9.33 26.53 -42.10
N LEU A 620 -10.47 26.03 -41.64
CA LEU A 620 -10.55 25.00 -40.57
C LEU A 620 -10.28 23.58 -41.08
N SER A 621 -10.64 23.27 -42.34
CA SER A 621 -10.60 21.93 -42.93
C SER A 621 -9.24 21.53 -43.52
N SER A 622 -8.30 22.46 -43.71
CA SER A 622 -7.01 22.17 -44.36
C SER A 622 -6.03 21.27 -43.54
N ASN A 623 -6.42 20.79 -42.39
CA ASN A 623 -5.62 19.85 -41.57
C ASN A 623 -5.99 18.35 -41.73
N PHE A 624 -6.93 17.99 -42.62
CA PHE A 624 -7.31 16.58 -42.85
C PHE A 624 -6.62 15.95 -44.06
N ARG A 625 -5.50 16.51 -44.54
CA ARG A 625 -4.67 15.87 -45.56
C ARG A 625 -3.27 15.58 -44.99
N CYS A 626 -3.16 14.48 -44.27
CA CYS A 626 -1.95 13.66 -44.18
C CYS A 626 -2.35 12.25 -43.79
#